data_d2c1bf9e6870863e6990f8252b2ca18a
#
_entry.id   d2c1bf9e6870863e6990f8252b2ca18a
#
_cell.length_a   1.000
_cell.length_b   1.000
_cell.length_c   1.000
_cell.angle_alpha   90.00
_cell.angle_beta   90.00
_cell.angle_gamma   90.00
#
_symmetry.space_group_name_H-M   'P 1'
#
loop_
_entity.id
_entity.type
_entity.pdbx_description
1 polymer ?
#
loop_
_entity_poly.entity_id
_entity_poly.type
_entity_poly.pdbx_seq_one_letter_code
_entity_poly.pdbx_strand_id
1 'polypeptide(L)'
;MLKKKVHWIRKVLIFAFFSCLFPVHGQELMDENLEIATFAGGCFWNIQRNFNQIDGVVSTKVGYTGGHKLDPTYGEVFAGTTGHLEAVQVVYNPQRISYEELLDAYWKMIDPTRDDGQFCD
;
A
#
# COMPACT_ATOMS: atom_id res chain seq x y z
N MET A 1 -7.28 -66.13 -56.92
CA MET A 1 -6.43 -65.17 -56.16
C MET A 1 -7.32 -64.03 -55.68
N LEU A 2 -7.77 -64.11 -54.43
CA LEU A 2 -8.61 -63.04 -53.84
C LEU A 2 -7.71 -62.09 -53.10
N LYS A 3 -7.63 -60.86 -53.59
CA LYS A 3 -6.98 -59.75 -52.86
C LYS A 3 -7.97 -59.19 -51.83
N LYS A 4 -7.80 -59.54 -50.57
CA LYS A 4 -8.55 -58.92 -49.47
C LYS A 4 -8.07 -57.45 -49.29
N LYS A 5 -8.95 -56.52 -49.62
CA LYS A 5 -8.77 -55.12 -49.25
C LYS A 5 -9.02 -54.96 -47.75
N VAL A 6 -8.00 -54.73 -47.00
CA VAL A 6 -8.11 -54.35 -45.57
C VAL A 6 -8.54 -52.90 -45.49
N HIS A 7 -9.79 -52.66 -45.10
CA HIS A 7 -10.27 -51.32 -44.80
C HIS A 7 -9.76 -50.93 -43.40
N TRP A 8 -8.75 -50.07 -43.42
CA TRP A 8 -8.26 -49.49 -42.20
C TRP A 8 -9.19 -48.32 -41.84
N ILE A 9 -10.13 -48.59 -40.92
CA ILE A 9 -10.97 -47.57 -40.30
C ILE A 9 -10.08 -46.73 -39.40
N ARG A 10 -9.67 -45.59 -39.89
CA ARG A 10 -9.05 -44.54 -39.03
C ARG A 10 -10.14 -44.05 -38.10
N LYS A 11 -10.16 -44.56 -36.85
CA LYS A 11 -10.88 -43.91 -35.76
C LYS A 11 -10.19 -42.60 -35.47
N VAL A 12 -10.73 -41.51 -36.00
CA VAL A 12 -10.39 -40.17 -35.60
C VAL A 12 -10.96 -39.98 -34.19
N LEU A 13 -10.10 -40.10 -33.19
CA LEU A 13 -10.39 -39.65 -31.84
C LEU A 13 -10.43 -38.15 -31.86
N ILE A 14 -11.64 -37.59 -31.95
CA ILE A 14 -11.89 -36.18 -31.68
C ILE A 14 -11.70 -36.01 -30.18
N PHE A 15 -10.50 -35.62 -29.79
CA PHE A 15 -10.26 -35.05 -28.46
C PHE A 15 -10.99 -33.71 -28.45
N ALA A 16 -12.23 -33.72 -27.93
CA ALA A 16 -12.87 -32.48 -27.54
C ALA A 16 -12.05 -31.87 -26.40
N PHE A 17 -11.18 -30.95 -26.78
CA PHE A 17 -10.55 -30.03 -25.82
C PHE A 17 -11.69 -29.19 -25.25
N PHE A 18 -12.26 -29.65 -24.14
CA PHE A 18 -13.12 -28.84 -23.32
C PHE A 18 -12.18 -27.81 -22.66
N SER A 19 -11.91 -26.75 -23.46
CA SER A 19 -11.24 -25.55 -22.95
C SER A 19 -12.17 -24.96 -21.91
N CYS A 20 -11.92 -25.32 -20.66
CA CYS A 20 -12.49 -24.68 -19.50
C CYS A 20 -11.99 -23.25 -19.55
N LEU A 21 -12.72 -22.38 -20.22
CA LEU A 21 -12.61 -20.94 -20.10
C LEU A 21 -13.01 -20.60 -18.66
N PHE A 22 -12.07 -20.80 -17.75
CA PHE A 22 -12.11 -20.01 -16.53
C PHE A 22 -11.95 -18.56 -16.99
N PRO A 23 -12.91 -17.68 -16.71
CA PRO A 23 -12.61 -16.28 -16.82
C PRO A 23 -11.46 -16.06 -15.85
N VAL A 24 -10.26 -15.86 -16.37
CA VAL A 24 -9.24 -15.15 -15.66
C VAL A 24 -9.93 -13.82 -15.39
N HIS A 25 -10.49 -13.67 -14.20
CA HIS A 25 -10.70 -12.37 -13.63
C HIS A 25 -9.29 -11.79 -13.55
N GLY A 26 -8.87 -11.21 -14.67
CA GLY A 26 -7.85 -10.20 -14.62
C GLY A 26 -8.39 -9.23 -13.59
N GLN A 27 -7.82 -9.29 -12.41
CA GLN A 27 -7.88 -8.22 -11.46
C GLN A 27 -7.30 -7.07 -12.27
N GLU A 28 -8.17 -6.31 -12.96
CA GLU A 28 -7.83 -4.98 -13.37
C GLU A 28 -7.27 -4.38 -12.10
N LEU A 29 -5.96 -4.20 -12.12
CA LEU A 29 -5.33 -3.24 -11.25
C LEU A 29 -6.05 -1.96 -11.64
N MET A 30 -7.16 -1.71 -10.96
CA MET A 30 -7.82 -0.45 -10.95
C MET A 30 -6.68 0.51 -10.70
N ASP A 31 -6.43 1.37 -11.66
CA ASP A 31 -5.60 2.54 -11.46
C ASP A 31 -6.34 3.36 -10.40
N GLU A 32 -6.21 2.87 -9.17
CA GLU A 32 -6.77 3.53 -8.02
C GLU A 32 -6.02 4.84 -7.95
N ASN A 33 -6.74 5.91 -8.14
CA ASN A 33 -6.21 7.26 -8.06
C ASN A 33 -5.84 7.53 -6.60
N LEU A 34 -4.71 6.89 -6.17
CA LEU A 34 -4.22 6.95 -4.81
C LEU A 34 -3.64 8.33 -4.52
N GLU A 35 -3.88 8.81 -3.34
CA GLU A 35 -3.33 10.06 -2.84
C GLU A 35 -2.32 9.81 -1.72
N ILE A 36 -1.52 10.84 -1.44
CA ILE A 36 -0.47 10.79 -0.44
C ILE A 36 -0.66 11.95 0.52
N ALA A 37 -0.65 11.63 1.83
CA ALA A 37 -0.60 12.59 2.90
C ALA A 37 0.62 12.33 3.80
N THR A 38 1.18 13.39 4.39
CA THR A 38 2.32 13.27 5.30
C THR A 38 1.98 13.91 6.64
N PHE A 39 2.19 13.17 7.72
CA PHE A 39 1.90 13.58 9.09
C PHE A 39 3.16 13.48 9.95
N ALA A 40 3.45 14.53 10.72
CA ALA A 40 4.49 14.56 11.73
C ALA A 40 3.85 14.79 13.11
N GLY A 41 4.11 13.93 14.07
CA GLY A 41 3.44 14.01 15.38
C GLY A 41 4.18 13.22 16.46
N GLY A 42 5.48 13.48 16.62
CA GLY A 42 6.35 12.73 17.51
C GLY A 42 6.72 11.36 16.93
N CYS A 43 6.88 10.37 17.78
CA CYS A 43 7.36 9.04 17.42
C CYS A 43 6.57 8.42 16.24
N PHE A 44 7.21 8.32 15.08
CA PHE A 44 6.58 7.84 13.85
C PHE A 44 6.10 6.37 13.93
N TRP A 45 6.67 5.54 14.82
CA TRP A 45 6.21 4.16 15.01
C TRP A 45 4.76 4.09 15.52
N ASN A 46 4.39 5.00 16.42
CA ASN A 46 3.03 5.07 16.95
C ASN A 46 2.04 5.54 15.88
N ILE A 47 2.41 6.60 15.18
CA ILE A 47 1.60 7.19 14.10
C ILE A 47 1.41 6.17 12.98
N GLN A 48 2.49 5.51 12.54
CA GLN A 48 2.44 4.48 11.50
C GLN A 48 1.53 3.32 11.87
N ARG A 49 1.68 2.82 13.10
CA ARG A 49 0.88 1.69 13.59
C ARG A 49 -0.62 2.00 13.54
N ASN A 50 -1.00 3.21 13.92
CA ASN A 50 -2.40 3.63 13.94
C ASN A 50 -2.94 3.79 12.51
N PHE A 51 -2.21 4.46 11.61
CA PHE A 51 -2.63 4.60 10.22
C PHE A 51 -2.77 3.26 9.49
N ASN A 52 -1.90 2.30 9.76
CA ASN A 52 -1.99 0.96 9.16
C ASN A 52 -3.27 0.18 9.52
N GLN A 53 -4.01 0.63 10.53
CA GLN A 53 -5.27 -0.01 10.94
C GLN A 53 -6.51 0.66 10.32
N ILE A 54 -6.33 1.77 9.60
CA ILE A 54 -7.44 2.54 9.03
C ILE A 54 -7.81 1.94 7.68
N ASP A 55 -9.08 1.61 7.52
CA ASP A 55 -9.61 1.17 6.22
C ASP A 55 -9.52 2.30 5.17
N GLY A 56 -9.06 1.95 3.98
CA GLY A 56 -8.76 2.93 2.92
C GLY A 56 -7.30 3.38 2.90
N VAL A 57 -6.50 3.14 3.95
CA VAL A 57 -5.04 3.28 3.90
C VAL A 57 -4.45 2.08 3.18
N VAL A 58 -3.67 2.33 2.14
CA VAL A 58 -3.06 1.30 1.30
C VAL A 58 -1.68 0.93 1.80
N SER A 59 -0.87 1.93 2.16
CA SER A 59 0.47 1.72 2.71
C SER A 59 0.95 2.94 3.49
N THR A 60 1.94 2.72 4.34
CA THR A 60 2.61 3.79 5.08
C THR A 60 4.12 3.64 5.01
N LYS A 61 4.82 4.77 5.05
CA LYS A 61 6.27 4.82 5.07
C LYS A 61 6.71 5.86 6.09
N VAL A 62 7.66 5.49 6.95
CA VAL A 62 8.29 6.41 7.89
C VAL A 62 9.48 7.13 7.27
N GLY A 63 9.77 8.32 7.74
CA GLY A 63 10.88 9.13 7.26
C GLY A 63 11.01 10.42 8.06
N TYR A 64 11.79 11.34 7.51
CA TYR A 64 12.07 12.63 8.12
C TYR A 64 11.68 13.76 7.18
N THR A 65 11.21 14.87 7.73
CA THR A 65 10.75 16.02 6.93
C THR A 65 11.07 17.35 7.60
N GLY A 66 11.15 18.42 6.79
CA GLY A 66 11.22 19.80 7.24
C GLY A 66 12.62 20.30 7.61
N GLY A 67 13.61 19.43 7.74
CA GLY A 67 14.96 19.79 8.14
C GLY A 67 15.87 20.25 6.99
N HIS A 68 17.09 20.61 7.36
CA HIS A 68 18.09 21.15 6.43
C HIS A 68 19.23 20.18 6.12
N LYS A 69 19.41 19.13 6.94
CA LYS A 69 20.48 18.16 6.74
C LYS A 69 20.09 17.13 5.69
N LEU A 70 20.96 16.92 4.71
CA LEU A 70 20.80 15.82 3.74
C LEU A 70 21.17 14.49 4.40
N ASP A 71 20.41 13.44 4.07
CA ASP A 71 20.61 12.07 4.55
C ASP A 71 20.81 11.98 6.07
N PRO A 72 19.87 12.50 6.88
CA PRO A 72 20.01 12.47 8.33
C PRO A 72 19.87 11.04 8.86
N THR A 73 20.65 10.73 9.88
CA THR A 73 20.47 9.50 10.66
C THR A 73 19.39 9.69 11.73
N TYR A 74 18.82 8.58 12.20
CA TYR A 74 17.86 8.62 13.31
C TYR A 74 18.41 9.35 14.54
N GLY A 75 19.64 9.03 14.95
CA GLY A 75 20.26 9.67 16.12
C GLY A 75 20.44 11.16 15.99
N GLU A 76 20.68 11.67 14.79
CA GLU A 76 20.81 13.10 14.54
C GLU A 76 19.46 13.83 14.57
N VAL A 77 18.43 13.19 14.04
CA VAL A 77 17.06 13.73 14.12
C VAL A 77 16.58 13.75 15.57
N PHE A 78 16.76 12.65 16.28
CA PHE A 78 16.44 12.56 17.70
C PHE A 78 17.20 13.58 18.57
N ALA A 79 18.44 13.86 18.25
CA ALA A 79 19.24 14.89 18.91
C ALA A 79 18.81 16.34 18.57
N GLY A 80 17.86 16.52 17.66
CA GLY A 80 17.35 17.85 17.26
C GLY A 80 18.33 18.70 16.44
N THR A 81 19.42 18.12 15.93
CA THR A 81 20.49 18.88 15.24
C THR A 81 20.24 19.09 13.75
N THR A 82 19.24 18.44 13.18
CA THR A 82 18.98 18.43 11.74
C THR A 82 17.85 19.36 11.31
N GLY A 83 17.00 19.79 12.25
CA GLY A 83 15.75 20.49 11.99
C GLY A 83 14.65 19.58 11.40
N HIS A 84 14.93 18.30 11.16
CA HIS A 84 13.93 17.33 10.73
C HIS A 84 13.03 16.89 11.87
N LEU A 85 11.78 16.57 11.51
CA LEU A 85 10.82 15.86 12.33
C LEU A 85 10.63 14.46 11.81
N GLU A 86 10.34 13.52 12.69
CA GLU A 86 9.82 12.22 12.33
C GLU A 86 8.45 12.36 11.66
N ALA A 87 8.23 11.66 10.56
CA ALA A 87 7.01 11.76 9.80
C ALA A 87 6.58 10.41 9.23
N VAL A 88 5.28 10.29 8.99
CA VAL A 88 4.67 9.16 8.30
C VAL A 88 4.03 9.65 7.02
N GLN A 89 4.43 9.08 5.90
CA GLN A 89 3.75 9.23 4.63
C GLN A 89 2.69 8.14 4.51
N VAL A 90 1.46 8.52 4.23
CA VAL A 90 0.29 7.66 4.12
C VAL A 90 -0.19 7.68 2.68
N VAL A 91 -0.21 6.53 2.04
CA VAL A 91 -0.84 6.33 0.72
C VAL A 91 -2.25 5.81 0.97
N TYR A 92 -3.26 6.46 0.44
CA TYR A 92 -4.66 6.12 0.70
C TYR A 92 -5.52 6.21 -0.56
N ASN A 93 -6.64 5.51 -0.53
CA ASN A 93 -7.65 5.56 -1.58
C ASN A 93 -8.71 6.62 -1.22
N PRO A 94 -8.78 7.75 -1.95
CA PRO A 94 -9.70 8.84 -1.64
C PRO A 94 -11.17 8.47 -1.86
N GLN A 95 -11.47 7.36 -2.52
CA GLN A 95 -12.83 6.83 -2.64
C GLN A 95 -13.28 6.04 -1.40
N ARG A 96 -12.34 5.65 -0.52
CA ARG A 96 -12.63 4.88 0.70
C ARG A 96 -12.46 5.70 1.96
N ILE A 97 -11.52 6.63 1.96
CA ILE A 97 -11.25 7.55 3.08
C ILE A 97 -10.79 8.90 2.53
N SER A 98 -11.35 9.98 3.04
CA SER A 98 -10.93 11.34 2.68
C SER A 98 -9.69 11.79 3.47
N TYR A 99 -9.04 12.84 2.99
CA TYR A 99 -7.97 13.49 3.75
C TYR A 99 -8.45 14.02 5.11
N GLU A 100 -9.66 14.57 5.15
CA GLU A 100 -10.28 15.08 6.37
C GLU A 100 -10.50 13.99 7.41
N GLU A 101 -10.92 12.80 6.99
CA GLU A 101 -11.06 11.65 7.90
C GLU A 101 -9.71 11.14 8.41
N LEU A 102 -8.66 11.15 7.56
CA LEU A 102 -7.30 10.88 8.00
C LEU A 102 -6.81 11.91 9.02
N LEU A 103 -7.12 13.18 8.80
CA LEU A 103 -6.77 14.26 9.70
C LEU A 103 -7.51 14.14 11.04
N ASP A 104 -8.78 13.77 11.02
CA ASP A 104 -9.57 13.51 12.22
C ASP A 104 -8.99 12.33 13.04
N ALA A 105 -8.52 11.31 12.36
CA ALA A 105 -7.82 10.20 13.00
C ALA A 105 -6.48 10.66 13.61
N TYR A 106 -5.72 11.46 12.86
CA TYR A 106 -4.44 12.00 13.30
C TYR A 106 -4.56 12.86 14.58
N TRP A 107 -5.59 13.73 14.66
CA TRP A 107 -5.82 14.55 15.86
C TRP A 107 -6.05 13.73 17.13
N LYS A 108 -6.47 12.48 17.02
CA LYS A 108 -6.62 11.55 18.14
C LYS A 108 -5.32 10.85 18.54
N MET A 109 -4.29 10.96 17.71
CA MET A 109 -2.99 10.32 17.92
C MET A 109 -1.98 11.24 18.58
N ILE A 110 -2.26 12.54 18.64
CA ILE A 110 -1.37 13.56 19.17
C ILE A 110 -2.04 14.38 20.28
N ASP A 111 -1.23 15.11 21.03
CA ASP A 111 -1.69 16.18 21.92
C ASP A 111 -1.60 17.53 21.21
N PRO A 112 -2.71 18.07 20.68
CA PRO A 112 -2.69 19.32 19.89
C PRO A 112 -2.45 20.58 20.76
N THR A 113 -2.36 20.42 22.08
CA THR A 113 -2.10 21.52 23.01
C THR A 113 -0.60 21.73 23.27
N ARG A 114 0.24 20.80 22.80
CA ARG A 114 1.71 20.88 22.93
C ARG A 114 2.33 21.43 21.65
N ASP A 115 3.21 22.40 21.84
CA ASP A 115 3.99 23.05 20.79
C ASP A 115 5.48 22.72 20.82
N ASP A 116 5.94 21.99 21.85
CA ASP A 116 7.34 21.67 22.13
C ASP A 116 7.70 20.20 21.81
N GLY A 117 6.74 19.39 21.42
CA GLY A 117 6.92 17.96 21.12
C GLY A 117 5.65 17.14 21.34
N GLN A 118 5.79 15.83 21.21
CA GLN A 118 4.67 14.90 21.43
C GLN A 118 5.12 13.74 22.33
N PHE A 119 4.39 13.51 23.42
CA PHE A 119 4.63 12.44 24.40
C PHE A 119 6.05 12.47 24.98
N CYS A 120 6.93 11.58 24.54
CA CYS A 120 8.30 11.45 25.01
C CYS A 120 9.36 12.04 24.06
N ASP A 121 8.93 12.66 22.97
CA ASP A 121 9.81 13.26 21.96
C ASP A 121 9.85 14.77 22.11
#